data_c3c1a624aec6b9778fa470a61a2d66dd
#
_entry.id   c3c1a624aec6b9778fa470a61a2d66dd
#
_cell.length_a   1.000
_cell.length_b   1.000
_cell.length_c   1.000
_cell.angle_alpha   90.00
_cell.angle_beta   90.00
_cell.angle_gamma   90.00
#
_symmetry.space_group_name_H-M   'P 1'
#
loop_
_entity.id
_entity.type
_entity.pdbx_description
1 polymer ?
#
loop_
_entity_poly.entity_id
_entity_poly.type
_entity_poly.pdbx_seq_one_letter_code
_entity_poly.pdbx_strand_id
1 'polypeptide(L)'
;VSFLVDGRHAGKERVSLLPGQETWAHADVMFEDTGSHYVTARLPQDILEFDNSMSAGITVSPTLTVRVIKDAQRDQKFDSAHSFLNLMADVAQRTDDGGPPAFTVLPPCTSDCTYEDLSEADVVIVDGGTDLTNALAEKLKRYVDNGGGLLLTADDAVSPQTWHRHLEPAGLM
;
A
#
# COMPACT_ATOMS: atom_id res chain seq x y z
N VAL A 1 1.55 -25.86 3.87
CA VAL A 1 1.38 -24.67 4.74
C VAL A 1 -0.11 -24.48 4.99
N SER A 2 -0.50 -24.24 6.24
CA SER A 2 -1.86 -23.84 6.61
C SER A 2 -1.85 -22.40 7.06
N PHE A 3 -2.85 -21.62 6.63
CA PHE A 3 -3.01 -20.23 7.03
C PHE A 3 -4.21 -20.09 7.96
N LEU A 4 -4.02 -19.33 9.03
CA LEU A 4 -5.05 -19.03 10.01
C LEU A 4 -5.20 -17.52 10.15
N VAL A 5 -6.43 -17.06 10.31
CA VAL A 5 -6.75 -15.67 10.70
C VAL A 5 -7.41 -15.74 12.07
N ASP A 6 -6.85 -15.05 13.04
CA ASP A 6 -7.31 -15.05 14.45
C ASP A 6 -7.52 -16.46 15.01
N GLY A 7 -6.64 -17.39 14.64
CA GLY A 7 -6.71 -18.78 15.04
C GLY A 7 -7.70 -19.67 14.27
N ARG A 8 -8.50 -19.09 13.36
CA ARG A 8 -9.43 -19.84 12.49
C ARG A 8 -8.77 -20.19 11.16
N HIS A 9 -9.04 -21.38 10.66
CA HIS A 9 -8.50 -21.82 9.37
C HIS A 9 -9.02 -20.94 8.23
N ALA A 10 -8.09 -20.33 7.49
CA ALA A 10 -8.39 -19.43 6.36
C ALA A 10 -7.99 -20.02 5.01
N GLY A 11 -6.98 -20.92 4.98
CA GLY A 11 -6.53 -21.51 3.73
C GLY A 11 -5.43 -22.54 3.94
N LYS A 12 -5.15 -23.30 2.89
CA LYS A 12 -4.06 -24.29 2.88
C LYS A 12 -3.48 -24.41 1.48
N GLU A 13 -2.16 -24.36 1.40
CA GLU A 13 -1.42 -24.64 0.17
C GLU A 13 -0.43 -25.78 0.38
N ARG A 14 -0.33 -26.64 -0.63
CA ARG A 14 0.68 -27.69 -0.67
C ARG A 14 1.83 -27.26 -1.56
N VAL A 15 3.00 -27.12 -0.99
CA VAL A 15 4.23 -26.83 -1.70
C VAL A 15 5.16 -28.02 -1.66
N SER A 16 5.91 -28.26 -2.72
CA SER A 16 6.93 -29.30 -2.79
C SER A 16 8.29 -28.63 -2.94
N LEU A 17 9.22 -28.97 -2.06
CA LEU A 17 10.56 -28.41 -2.01
C LEU A 17 11.59 -29.50 -2.25
N LEU A 18 12.60 -29.21 -3.07
CA LEU A 18 13.83 -29.99 -3.11
C LEU A 18 14.85 -29.39 -2.11
N PRO A 19 15.83 -30.18 -1.63
CA PRO A 19 16.85 -29.69 -0.74
C PRO A 19 17.57 -28.46 -1.29
N GLY A 20 17.62 -27.37 -0.50
CA GLY A 20 18.22 -26.09 -0.88
C GLY A 20 17.35 -25.17 -1.75
N GLN A 21 16.10 -25.53 -1.99
CA GLN A 21 15.14 -24.66 -2.69
C GLN A 21 14.28 -23.85 -1.73
N GLU A 22 13.92 -22.66 -2.18
CA GLU A 22 12.92 -21.79 -1.56
C GLU A 22 11.70 -21.68 -2.47
N THR A 23 10.52 -21.54 -1.89
CA THR A 23 9.28 -21.28 -2.61
C THR A 23 8.32 -20.46 -1.76
N TRP A 24 7.35 -19.86 -2.42
CA TRP A 24 6.28 -19.09 -1.80
C TRP A 24 5.04 -19.95 -1.64
N ALA A 25 4.34 -19.73 -0.51
CA ALA A 25 3.00 -20.23 -0.29
C ALA A 25 2.04 -19.04 -0.15
N HIS A 26 0.86 -19.14 -0.75
CA HIS A 26 -0.12 -18.06 -0.81
C HIS A 26 -1.48 -18.52 -0.28
N ALA A 27 -2.22 -17.58 0.29
CA ALA A 27 -3.63 -17.76 0.60
C ALA A 27 -4.36 -16.43 0.45
N ASP A 28 -5.51 -16.44 -0.21
CA ASP A 28 -6.42 -15.32 -0.21
C ASP A 28 -7.25 -15.38 1.07
N VAL A 29 -7.22 -14.30 1.84
CA VAL A 29 -7.96 -14.20 3.10
C VAL A 29 -8.89 -13.00 3.06
N MET A 30 -10.10 -13.15 3.58
CA MET A 30 -11.06 -12.06 3.79
C MET A 30 -11.19 -11.80 5.28
N PHE A 31 -11.21 -10.53 5.65
CA PHE A 31 -11.51 -10.09 7.00
C PHE A 31 -12.96 -9.63 7.05
N GLU A 32 -13.73 -10.17 7.97
CA GLU A 32 -15.15 -9.83 8.15
C GLU A 32 -15.32 -8.56 8.98
N ASP A 33 -14.36 -8.32 9.89
CA ASP A 33 -14.38 -7.20 10.83
C ASP A 33 -13.18 -6.28 10.59
N THR A 34 -13.33 -5.02 10.98
CA THR A 34 -12.24 -4.04 11.04
C THR A 34 -11.48 -4.15 12.36
N GLY A 35 -10.24 -3.67 12.38
CA GLY A 35 -9.40 -3.71 13.56
C GLY A 35 -8.12 -4.51 13.39
N SER A 36 -7.53 -4.95 14.50
CA SER A 36 -6.27 -5.69 14.49
C SER A 36 -6.53 -7.19 14.41
N HIS A 37 -5.93 -7.83 13.44
CA HIS A 37 -6.00 -9.26 13.17
C HIS A 37 -4.62 -9.88 13.17
N TYR A 38 -4.55 -11.21 13.34
CA TYR A 38 -3.32 -11.97 13.23
C TYR A 38 -3.45 -13.02 12.14
N VAL A 39 -2.53 -12.97 11.18
CA VAL A 39 -2.38 -14.03 10.18
C VAL A 39 -1.23 -14.92 10.60
N THR A 40 -1.49 -16.22 10.72
CA THR A 40 -0.49 -17.21 11.10
C THR A 40 -0.30 -18.21 9.98
N ALA A 41 0.92 -18.33 9.48
CA ALA A 41 1.34 -19.45 8.62
C ALA A 41 1.86 -20.59 9.51
N ARG A 42 1.37 -21.82 9.26
CA ARG A 42 1.76 -23.01 10.02
C ARG A 42 2.20 -24.13 9.10
N LEU A 43 3.36 -24.70 9.37
CA LEU A 43 3.86 -25.91 8.77
C LEU A 43 3.32 -27.16 9.49
N PRO A 44 3.37 -28.36 8.88
CA PRO A 44 3.17 -29.61 9.58
C PRO A 44 4.19 -29.75 10.71
N GLN A 45 3.78 -30.39 11.79
CA GLN A 45 4.64 -30.67 12.93
C GLN A 45 5.81 -31.57 12.51
N ASP A 46 7.01 -31.16 12.91
CA ASP A 46 8.25 -31.94 12.75
C ASP A 46 9.05 -31.94 14.05
N ILE A 47 10.37 -32.26 13.98
CA ILE A 47 11.25 -32.35 15.16
C ILE A 47 11.56 -30.97 15.76
N LEU A 48 11.47 -29.89 14.94
CA LEU A 48 11.79 -28.50 15.34
C LEU A 48 10.50 -27.67 15.47
N GLU A 49 9.71 -27.92 16.50
CA GLU A 49 8.38 -27.32 16.68
C GLU A 49 8.37 -25.79 16.74
N PHE A 50 9.48 -25.16 17.13
CA PHE A 50 9.53 -23.69 17.34
C PHE A 50 9.52 -22.87 16.03
N ASP A 51 9.92 -23.45 14.90
CA ASP A 51 9.94 -22.77 13.59
C ASP A 51 8.75 -23.14 12.69
N ASN A 52 7.85 -23.98 13.18
CA ASN A 52 6.67 -24.45 12.44
C ASN A 52 5.55 -23.41 12.34
N SER A 53 5.67 -22.25 12.95
CA SER A 53 4.65 -21.20 12.84
C SER A 53 5.24 -19.81 12.87
N MET A 54 4.69 -18.93 12.03
CA MET A 54 5.00 -17.51 11.99
C MET A 54 3.71 -16.71 11.94
N SER A 55 3.61 -15.65 12.73
CA SER A 55 2.45 -14.78 12.77
C SER A 55 2.82 -13.34 12.41
N ALA A 56 1.92 -12.68 11.70
CA ALA A 56 2.00 -11.25 11.40
C ALA A 56 0.70 -10.57 11.85
N GLY A 57 0.82 -9.38 12.43
CA GLY A 57 -0.32 -8.51 12.73
C GLY A 57 -0.72 -7.72 11.49
N ILE A 58 -2.02 -7.61 11.25
CA ILE A 58 -2.60 -6.81 10.16
C ILE A 58 -3.69 -5.93 10.78
N THR A 59 -3.70 -4.66 10.42
CA THR A 59 -4.80 -3.75 10.79
C THR A 59 -5.71 -3.57 9.58
N VAL A 60 -6.99 -3.88 9.75
CA VAL A 60 -8.03 -3.70 8.73
C VAL A 60 -8.80 -2.43 9.03
N SER A 61 -8.71 -1.45 8.16
CA SER A 61 -9.44 -0.19 8.25
C SER A 61 -10.73 -0.25 7.43
N PRO A 62 -11.81 0.38 7.89
CA PRO A 62 -13.08 0.41 7.15
C PRO A 62 -12.99 1.26 5.90
N THR A 63 -12.11 2.25 5.91
CA THR A 63 -11.90 3.21 4.83
C THR A 63 -10.41 3.48 4.70
N LEU A 64 -9.87 3.44 3.49
CA LEU A 64 -8.50 3.87 3.22
C LEU A 64 -8.43 5.38 3.05
N THR A 65 -7.40 6.00 3.61
CA THR A 65 -7.08 7.40 3.36
C THR A 65 -6.03 7.52 2.26
N VAL A 66 -6.31 8.33 1.25
CA VAL A 66 -5.43 8.51 0.09
C VAL A 66 -5.00 9.97 -0.01
N ARG A 67 -3.72 10.22 -0.15
CA ARG A 67 -3.17 11.55 -0.42
C ARG A 67 -2.44 11.56 -1.76
N VAL A 68 -2.66 12.62 -2.55
CA VAL A 68 -1.95 12.80 -3.82
C VAL A 68 -0.90 13.89 -3.67
N ILE A 69 0.32 13.60 -4.10
CA ILE A 69 1.37 14.60 -4.31
C ILE A 69 1.31 15.01 -5.77
N LYS A 70 1.06 16.28 -6.03
CA LYS A 70 0.93 16.85 -7.37
C LYS A 70 1.89 18.00 -7.62
N ASP A 71 2.12 18.33 -8.87
CA ASP A 71 2.81 19.57 -9.23
C ASP A 71 1.93 20.79 -8.88
N ALA A 72 2.53 21.77 -8.21
CA ALA A 72 1.88 23.03 -7.84
C ALA A 72 1.34 23.82 -9.05
N GLN A 73 1.93 23.64 -10.24
CA GLN A 73 1.57 24.36 -11.47
C GLN A 73 0.49 23.67 -12.31
N ARG A 74 0.17 22.41 -11.99
CA ARG A 74 -0.84 21.61 -12.72
C ARG A 74 -2.24 21.70 -12.11
N ASP A 75 -2.77 22.90 -12.00
CA ASP A 75 -4.12 23.15 -11.45
C ASP A 75 -5.22 23.10 -12.52
N GLN A 76 -5.00 22.37 -13.62
CA GLN A 76 -5.99 22.25 -14.69
C GLN A 76 -6.99 21.16 -14.38
N LYS A 77 -8.26 21.52 -14.41
CA LYS A 77 -9.45 20.69 -14.23
C LYS A 77 -9.31 19.34 -14.94
N PHE A 78 -9.39 18.26 -14.19
CA PHE A 78 -9.45 16.86 -14.64
C PHE A 78 -8.16 16.18 -15.10
N ASP A 79 -6.99 16.83 -15.05
CA ASP A 79 -5.73 16.24 -15.53
C ASP A 79 -4.84 15.65 -14.41
N SER A 80 -5.33 15.60 -13.17
CA SER A 80 -4.53 15.07 -12.05
C SER A 80 -5.17 13.82 -11.46
N ALA A 81 -4.33 12.91 -10.93
CA ALA A 81 -4.78 11.76 -10.16
C ALA A 81 -5.71 12.16 -9.00
N HIS A 82 -5.47 13.32 -8.37
CA HIS A 82 -6.32 13.86 -7.31
C HIS A 82 -7.75 14.16 -7.79
N SER A 83 -7.93 14.81 -8.96
CA SER A 83 -9.26 15.10 -9.52
C SER A 83 -10.02 13.84 -9.86
N PHE A 84 -9.33 12.85 -10.43
CA PHE A 84 -9.92 11.55 -10.75
C PHE A 84 -10.35 10.80 -9.48
N LEU A 85 -9.50 10.77 -8.45
CA LEU A 85 -9.82 10.11 -7.18
C LEU A 85 -10.97 10.79 -6.44
N ASN A 86 -11.05 12.13 -6.44
CA ASN A 86 -12.21 12.83 -5.87
C ASN A 86 -13.51 12.46 -6.59
N LEU A 87 -13.47 12.39 -7.93
CA LEU A 87 -14.63 11.94 -8.71
C LEU A 87 -15.01 10.50 -8.36
N MET A 88 -14.04 9.60 -8.24
CA MET A 88 -14.26 8.21 -7.84
C MET A 88 -14.83 8.10 -6.42
N ALA A 89 -14.33 8.90 -5.47
CA ALA A 89 -14.87 8.96 -4.12
C ALA A 89 -16.32 9.46 -4.10
N ASP A 90 -16.63 10.49 -4.87
CA ASP A 90 -18.01 10.99 -5.03
C ASP A 90 -18.96 9.94 -5.61
N VAL A 91 -18.50 9.17 -6.59
CA VAL A 91 -19.28 8.08 -7.18
C VAL A 91 -19.48 6.94 -6.17
N ALA A 92 -18.43 6.56 -5.46
CA ALA A 92 -18.48 5.50 -4.45
C ALA A 92 -19.43 5.85 -3.28
N GLN A 93 -19.50 7.13 -2.90
CA GLN A 93 -20.46 7.61 -1.87
C GLN A 93 -21.91 7.58 -2.33
N ARG A 94 -22.16 7.61 -3.63
CA ARG A 94 -23.52 7.56 -4.22
C ARG A 94 -24.03 6.14 -4.45
N THR A 95 -23.20 5.14 -4.33
CA THR A 95 -23.63 3.74 -4.37
C THR A 95 -24.34 3.39 -3.06
N ASP A 96 -25.58 2.99 -3.19
CA ASP A 96 -26.73 3.04 -2.28
C ASP A 96 -26.69 2.09 -1.06
N ASP A 97 -25.57 1.55 -0.68
CA ASP A 97 -25.50 0.54 0.39
C ASP A 97 -25.34 1.12 1.81
N GLY A 98 -25.28 2.44 1.95
CA GLY A 98 -25.23 3.13 3.25
C GLY A 98 -23.97 2.83 4.09
N GLY A 99 -23.01 2.14 3.53
CA GLY A 99 -21.69 1.86 4.14
C GLY A 99 -20.72 3.04 4.05
N PRO A 100 -19.63 3.03 4.82
CA PRO A 100 -18.56 4.00 4.66
C PRO A 100 -17.92 3.87 3.28
N PRO A 101 -17.41 4.97 2.68
CA PRO A 101 -16.72 4.90 1.40
C PRO A 101 -15.47 4.02 1.53
N ALA A 102 -15.14 3.28 0.47
CA ALA A 102 -13.97 2.42 0.45
C ALA A 102 -12.66 3.21 0.67
N PHE A 103 -12.63 4.47 0.27
CA PHE A 103 -11.51 5.37 0.52
C PHE A 103 -11.96 6.83 0.66
N THR A 104 -11.14 7.61 1.36
CA THR A 104 -11.29 9.07 1.53
C THR A 104 -10.07 9.75 0.95
N VAL A 105 -10.27 10.81 0.17
CA VAL A 105 -9.18 11.58 -0.42
C VAL A 105 -8.85 12.76 0.51
N LEU A 106 -7.63 12.78 1.01
CA LEU A 106 -7.10 13.90 1.80
C LEU A 106 -6.73 15.09 0.89
N PRO A 107 -6.65 16.32 1.42
CA PRO A 107 -6.15 17.44 0.65
C PRO A 107 -4.81 17.12 -0.01
N PRO A 108 -4.63 17.45 -1.30
CA PRO A 108 -3.38 17.16 -1.98
C PRO A 108 -2.25 18.02 -1.42
N CYS A 109 -1.04 17.55 -1.56
CA CYS A 109 0.15 18.33 -1.28
C CYS A 109 1.08 18.42 -2.50
N THR A 110 2.15 19.18 -2.38
CA THR A 110 3.19 19.33 -3.41
C THR A 110 4.46 18.59 -2.98
N SER A 111 5.53 18.73 -3.75
CA SER A 111 6.86 18.20 -3.38
C SER A 111 7.38 18.67 -2.01
N ASP A 112 6.79 19.72 -1.44
CA ASP A 112 7.13 20.25 -0.12
C ASP A 112 6.41 19.55 1.04
N CYS A 113 5.55 18.57 0.79
CA CYS A 113 4.89 17.76 1.81
C CYS A 113 5.84 17.42 2.96
N THR A 114 5.36 17.57 4.18
CA THR A 114 6.08 17.09 5.36
C THR A 114 5.91 15.57 5.50
N TYR A 115 6.73 14.94 6.34
CA TYR A 115 6.54 13.53 6.65
C TYR A 115 5.23 13.30 7.41
N GLU A 116 4.85 14.23 8.26
CA GLU A 116 3.59 14.21 9.00
C GLU A 116 2.41 14.18 8.05
N ASP A 117 2.41 15.02 7.00
CA ASP A 117 1.37 15.00 5.96
C ASP A 117 1.26 13.62 5.30
N LEU A 118 2.39 12.98 4.99
CA LEU A 118 2.40 11.65 4.37
C LEU A 118 1.86 10.59 5.32
N SER A 119 2.20 10.67 6.61
CA SER A 119 1.83 9.68 7.61
C SER A 119 0.33 9.68 7.98
N GLU A 120 -0.43 10.71 7.59
CA GLU A 120 -1.88 10.75 7.74
C GLU A 120 -2.61 9.86 6.71
N ALA A 121 -1.94 9.47 5.63
CA ALA A 121 -2.51 8.66 4.58
C ALA A 121 -2.09 7.19 4.68
N ASP A 122 -3.00 6.28 4.38
CA ASP A 122 -2.68 4.86 4.20
C ASP A 122 -1.99 4.62 2.85
N VAL A 123 -2.35 5.42 1.84
CA VAL A 123 -1.76 5.36 0.50
C VAL A 123 -1.40 6.75 0.02
N VAL A 124 -0.17 6.92 -0.42
CA VAL A 124 0.32 8.11 -1.09
C VAL A 124 0.47 7.83 -2.58
N ILE A 125 -0.12 8.70 -3.40
CA ILE A 125 0.01 8.65 -4.86
C ILE A 125 0.88 9.82 -5.30
N VAL A 126 2.00 9.53 -5.95
CA VAL A 126 2.83 10.56 -6.58
C VAL A 126 2.39 10.69 -8.04
N ASP A 127 1.79 11.83 -8.37
CA ASP A 127 1.34 12.13 -9.72
C ASP A 127 2.54 12.37 -10.64
N GLY A 128 2.49 11.81 -11.85
CA GLY A 128 3.59 11.75 -12.81
C GLY A 128 4.21 13.09 -13.19
N GLY A 129 3.49 14.21 -12.99
CA GLY A 129 4.01 15.54 -13.18
C GLY A 129 4.74 16.15 -11.98
N THR A 130 4.81 15.42 -10.87
CA THR A 130 5.43 15.90 -9.62
C THR A 130 6.94 16.04 -9.77
N ASP A 131 7.49 17.18 -9.34
CA ASP A 131 8.94 17.36 -9.23
C ASP A 131 9.49 16.50 -8.08
N LEU A 132 10.07 15.37 -8.46
CA LEU A 132 10.63 14.40 -7.53
C LEU A 132 12.04 14.82 -7.13
N THR A 133 12.18 15.34 -5.92
CA THR A 133 13.47 15.71 -5.33
C THR A 133 14.03 14.59 -4.46
N ASN A 134 15.35 14.61 -4.18
CA ASN A 134 15.96 13.67 -3.24
C ASN A 134 15.30 13.75 -1.84
N ALA A 135 14.98 14.97 -1.39
CA ALA A 135 14.34 15.17 -0.10
C ALA A 135 12.93 14.55 -0.04
N LEU A 136 12.17 14.62 -1.13
CA LEU A 136 10.87 13.94 -1.22
C LEU A 136 11.06 12.42 -1.28
N ALA A 137 12.03 11.93 -2.07
CA ALA A 137 12.30 10.48 -2.16
C ALA A 137 12.68 9.87 -0.81
N GLU A 138 13.49 10.56 0.02
CA GLU A 138 13.82 10.12 1.37
C GLU A 138 12.59 10.08 2.31
N LYS A 139 11.70 11.08 2.21
CA LYS A 139 10.44 11.08 2.98
C LYS A 139 9.53 9.91 2.55
N LEU A 140 9.41 9.67 1.25
CA LEU A 140 8.63 8.56 0.70
C LEU A 140 9.21 7.21 1.13
N LYS A 141 10.55 7.06 1.09
CA LYS A 141 11.18 5.85 1.61
C LYS A 141 10.83 5.61 3.07
N ARG A 142 11.02 6.61 3.92
CA ARG A 142 10.66 6.50 5.34
C ARG A 142 9.19 6.15 5.54
N TYR A 143 8.30 6.70 4.72
CA TYR A 143 6.87 6.41 4.76
C TYR A 143 6.59 4.95 4.39
N VAL A 144 7.20 4.42 3.33
CA VAL A 144 7.07 3.01 2.92
C VAL A 144 7.69 2.07 3.95
N ASP A 145 8.87 2.40 4.47
CA ASP A 145 9.54 1.61 5.53
C ASP A 145 8.68 1.49 6.80
N ASN A 146 7.80 2.46 7.05
CA ASN A 146 6.85 2.44 8.15
C ASN A 146 5.47 1.83 7.78
N GLY A 147 5.37 1.18 6.63
CA GLY A 147 4.19 0.43 6.21
C GLY A 147 3.19 1.19 5.34
N GLY A 148 3.50 2.41 4.92
CA GLY A 148 2.66 3.19 4.01
C GLY A 148 2.64 2.64 2.59
N GLY A 149 1.49 2.69 1.92
CA GLY A 149 1.33 2.30 0.52
C GLY A 149 1.78 3.41 -0.43
N LEU A 150 2.61 3.11 -1.42
CA LEU A 150 3.07 4.08 -2.41
C LEU A 150 2.67 3.65 -3.82
N LEU A 151 1.99 4.55 -4.54
CA LEU A 151 1.68 4.41 -5.95
C LEU A 151 2.33 5.54 -6.74
N LEU A 152 3.07 5.18 -7.77
CA LEU A 152 3.68 6.13 -8.70
C LEU A 152 2.91 6.08 -10.03
N THR A 153 2.37 7.21 -10.47
CA THR A 153 1.71 7.27 -11.78
C THR A 153 2.66 7.86 -12.81
N ALA A 154 2.81 7.19 -13.95
CA ALA A 154 3.61 7.69 -15.05
C ALA A 154 2.84 8.72 -15.87
N ASP A 155 3.53 9.75 -16.34
CA ASP A 155 3.04 10.75 -17.28
C ASP A 155 4.07 10.91 -18.41
N ASP A 156 3.61 11.28 -19.59
CA ASP A 156 4.47 11.57 -20.76
C ASP A 156 5.47 12.71 -20.51
N ALA A 157 5.19 13.57 -19.52
CA ALA A 157 6.05 14.71 -19.17
C ALA A 157 7.28 14.33 -18.32
N VAL A 158 7.29 13.15 -17.70
CA VAL A 158 8.40 12.72 -16.83
C VAL A 158 9.11 11.52 -17.42
N SER A 159 10.41 11.71 -17.70
CA SER A 159 11.20 10.61 -18.22
C SER A 159 11.45 9.56 -17.14
N PRO A 160 11.45 8.27 -17.49
CA PRO A 160 11.82 7.20 -16.54
C PRO A 160 13.19 7.43 -15.88
N GLN A 161 14.13 8.08 -16.58
CA GLN A 161 15.45 8.39 -16.04
C GLN A 161 15.40 9.39 -14.87
N THR A 162 14.41 10.30 -14.84
CA THR A 162 14.24 11.23 -13.72
C THR A 162 13.84 10.47 -12.46
N TRP A 163 12.94 9.50 -12.59
CA TRP A 163 12.53 8.68 -11.47
C TRP A 163 13.64 7.75 -10.98
N HIS A 164 14.33 7.06 -11.88
CA HIS A 164 15.50 6.24 -11.50
C HIS A 164 16.54 7.04 -10.71
N ARG A 165 16.82 8.28 -11.12
CA ARG A 165 17.80 9.13 -10.45
C ARG A 165 17.50 9.37 -8.97
N HIS A 166 16.23 9.45 -8.58
CA HIS A 166 15.81 9.82 -7.23
C HIS A 166 15.31 8.63 -6.41
N LEU A 167 14.62 7.68 -7.05
CA LEU A 167 14.00 6.56 -6.34
C LEU A 167 14.97 5.38 -6.14
N GLU A 168 15.83 5.09 -7.11
CA GLU A 168 16.80 4.01 -7.00
C GLU A 168 17.79 4.23 -5.83
N PRO A 169 18.42 5.41 -5.64
CA PRO A 169 19.26 5.66 -4.47
C PRO A 169 18.51 5.61 -3.14
N ALA A 170 17.21 5.90 -3.16
CA ALA A 170 16.34 5.78 -1.99
C ALA A 170 15.89 4.32 -1.74
N GLY A 171 16.16 3.38 -2.62
CA GLY A 171 15.74 1.98 -2.47
C GLY A 171 14.23 1.78 -2.64
N LEU A 172 13.57 2.61 -3.45
CA LEU A 172 12.14 2.55 -3.78
C LEU A 172 11.88 1.89 -5.16
N MET A 173 12.93 1.45 -5.84
CA MET A 173 12.88 0.72 -7.12
C MET A 173 13.91 -0.42 -7.10
#